data_be27bbb6f0df8511eee5cfdf592f4216
#
_entry.id   be27bbb6f0df8511eee5cfdf592f4216
#
_cell.length_a   1.000
_cell.length_b   1.000
_cell.length_c   1.000
_cell.angle_alpha   90.00
_cell.angle_beta   90.00
_cell.angle_gamma   90.00
#
_symmetry.space_group_name_H-M   'P 1'
#
loop_
_entity.id
_entity.type
_entity.pdbx_description
1 polymer ?
#
loop_
_entity_poly.entity_id
_entity_poly.type
_entity_poly.pdbx_seq_one_letter_code
_entity_poly.pdbx_strand_id
1 'polypeptide(L)'
;MLKHLVIPARLKSTRLPNKPLLEIHGKPMILWVIDRANAVKSAGIADDIFVATDDDSIAKLCQDYGAAVIMTDPNHASGTDRLAEVARLQQWSTEDIVINMQGDEPLVPAGLIKQVTELLLQKKDCVMATLAEPIQSVEEFLRPSVVKVVKNAHKEALYFSRAPIPCDRHTALLTEQPISDENSAPKNAYRHLGIYAYRVSLLQQFSVWQQGELEQLESLEQLRILEQGMRIAIDTASELLPPGVDTQEDLDRLNDLTLSELLK
;
A
#
# COMPACT_ATOMS: atom_id res chain seq x y z
N MET A 1 7.51 3.28 21.94
CA MET A 1 6.78 2.98 20.69
C MET A 1 7.44 3.78 19.59
N LEU A 2 8.23 3.11 18.78
CA LEU A 2 8.87 3.68 17.60
C LEU A 2 8.03 3.44 16.34
N LYS A 3 8.30 4.21 15.29
CA LYS A 3 7.62 4.15 13.99
C LYS A 3 8.68 3.86 12.93
N HIS A 4 8.71 2.64 12.45
CA HIS A 4 9.68 2.15 11.48
C HIS A 4 9.08 2.20 10.07
N LEU A 5 9.68 2.97 9.17
CA LEU A 5 9.27 2.98 7.78
C LEU A 5 10.07 1.92 7.02
N VAL A 6 9.37 1.01 6.35
CA VAL A 6 9.98 -0.05 5.56
C VAL A 6 9.52 0.05 4.12
N ILE A 7 10.48 -0.02 3.20
CA ILE A 7 10.28 -0.02 1.75
C ILE A 7 10.61 -1.43 1.25
N PRO A 8 9.60 -2.31 1.03
CA PRO A 8 9.85 -3.60 0.41
C PRO A 8 10.18 -3.42 -1.08
N ALA A 9 11.27 -4.02 -1.55
CA ALA A 9 11.69 -3.97 -2.93
C ALA A 9 12.17 -5.34 -3.42
N ARG A 10 11.72 -5.77 -4.61
CA ARG A 10 12.14 -7.03 -5.25
C ARG A 10 12.24 -6.86 -6.76
N LEU A 11 13.18 -7.59 -7.38
CA LEU A 11 13.30 -7.59 -8.86
C LEU A 11 12.17 -8.35 -9.56
N LYS A 12 11.61 -9.38 -8.91
CA LYS A 12 10.57 -10.22 -9.49
C LYS A 12 9.27 -9.42 -9.62
N SER A 13 9.04 -8.87 -10.80
CA SER A 13 7.79 -8.27 -11.23
C SER A 13 7.38 -8.88 -12.57
N THR A 14 6.16 -9.39 -12.65
CA THR A 14 5.65 -10.06 -13.86
C THR A 14 5.29 -9.08 -14.98
N ARG A 15 4.79 -7.89 -14.62
CA ARG A 15 4.33 -6.86 -15.58
C ARG A 15 5.47 -5.94 -16.03
N LEU A 16 6.40 -5.63 -15.14
CA LEU A 16 7.50 -4.71 -15.40
C LEU A 16 8.79 -5.25 -14.74
N PRO A 17 9.59 -6.08 -15.45
CA PRO A 17 10.82 -6.66 -14.92
C PRO A 17 11.80 -5.60 -14.41
N ASN A 18 12.50 -5.90 -13.31
CA ASN A 18 13.49 -5.02 -12.66
C ASN A 18 12.92 -3.66 -12.23
N LYS A 19 11.61 -3.57 -11.99
CA LYS A 19 10.87 -2.35 -11.70
C LYS A 19 11.61 -1.37 -10.76
N PRO A 20 12.17 -1.75 -9.59
CA PRO A 20 12.83 -0.82 -8.68
C PRO A 20 14.07 -0.13 -9.26
N LEU A 21 14.70 -0.74 -10.28
CA LEU A 21 15.93 -0.24 -10.91
C LEU A 21 15.64 0.58 -12.18
N LEU A 22 14.40 0.61 -12.68
CA LEU A 22 14.02 1.41 -13.83
C LEU A 22 14.09 2.89 -13.50
N GLU A 23 14.52 3.67 -14.48
CA GLU A 23 14.82 5.09 -14.27
C GLU A 23 13.63 5.99 -14.55
N ILE A 24 13.41 6.92 -13.63
CA ILE A 24 12.55 8.09 -13.82
C ILE A 24 13.49 9.30 -13.86
N HIS A 25 13.57 9.98 -14.98
CA HIS A 25 14.51 11.09 -15.21
C HIS A 25 15.98 10.75 -14.87
N GLY A 26 16.46 9.58 -15.30
CA GLY A 26 17.84 9.15 -15.08
C GLY A 26 18.18 8.73 -13.64
N LYS A 27 17.16 8.60 -12.76
CA LYS A 27 17.31 8.16 -11.39
C LYS A 27 16.46 6.90 -11.14
N PRO A 28 17.05 5.79 -10.65
CA PRO A 28 16.29 4.56 -10.32
C PRO A 28 15.08 4.83 -9.43
N MET A 29 13.96 4.19 -9.74
CA MET A 29 12.67 4.40 -9.06
C MET A 29 12.78 4.23 -7.54
N ILE A 30 13.50 3.21 -7.07
CA ILE A 30 13.67 2.97 -5.64
C ILE A 30 14.32 4.16 -4.91
N LEU A 31 15.19 4.92 -5.58
CA LEU A 31 15.82 6.09 -4.99
C LEU A 31 14.87 7.29 -4.88
N TRP A 32 13.85 7.39 -5.74
CA TRP A 32 12.76 8.34 -5.57
C TRP A 32 11.90 8.01 -4.35
N VAL A 33 11.62 6.71 -4.15
CA VAL A 33 10.90 6.24 -2.97
C VAL A 33 11.68 6.52 -1.68
N ILE A 34 13.02 6.32 -1.70
CA ILE A 34 13.89 6.64 -0.55
C ILE A 34 13.86 8.14 -0.24
N ASP A 35 13.85 9.01 -1.25
CA ASP A 35 13.75 10.46 -1.02
C ASP A 35 12.42 10.84 -0.36
N ARG A 36 11.31 10.24 -0.80
CA ARG A 36 9.99 10.45 -0.16
C ARG A 36 10.00 9.95 1.28
N ALA A 37 10.60 8.78 1.55
CA ALA A 37 10.76 8.25 2.90
C ALA A 37 11.61 9.18 3.79
N ASN A 38 12.69 9.75 3.24
CA ASN A 38 13.51 10.74 3.95
C ASN A 38 12.72 12.01 4.30
N ALA A 39 11.84 12.47 3.42
CA ALA A 39 10.93 13.58 3.72
C ALA A 39 9.95 13.23 4.85
N VAL A 40 9.40 12.00 4.85
CA VAL A 40 8.54 11.48 5.93
C VAL A 40 9.28 11.47 7.27
N LYS A 41 10.53 10.98 7.30
CA LYS A 41 11.37 10.97 8.50
C LYS A 41 11.70 12.40 8.96
N SER A 42 12.08 13.26 8.05
CA SER A 42 12.41 14.67 8.36
C SER A 42 11.22 15.44 8.95
N ALA A 43 9.99 15.05 8.57
CA ALA A 43 8.75 15.56 9.14
C ALA A 43 8.39 14.95 10.52
N GLY A 44 9.20 14.04 11.07
CA GLY A 44 8.97 13.38 12.36
C GLY A 44 7.85 12.34 12.33
N ILE A 45 7.42 11.89 11.15
CA ILE A 45 6.37 10.88 10.98
C ILE A 45 6.91 9.48 11.26
N ALA A 46 8.16 9.19 10.83
CA ALA A 46 8.89 7.96 11.11
C ALA A 46 10.18 8.25 11.88
N ASP A 47 10.62 7.31 12.71
CA ASP A 47 11.85 7.42 13.50
C ASP A 47 13.07 6.90 12.72
N ASP A 48 12.87 5.87 11.88
CA ASP A 48 13.89 5.29 11.00
C ASP A 48 13.30 4.79 9.68
N ILE A 49 14.19 4.43 8.74
CA ILE A 49 13.84 3.99 7.39
C ILE A 49 14.71 2.80 7.03
N PHE A 50 14.10 1.75 6.48
CA PHE A 50 14.78 0.57 5.99
C PHE A 50 14.27 0.18 4.59
N VAL A 51 15.19 -0.22 3.72
CA VAL A 51 14.84 -0.93 2.48
C VAL A 51 14.95 -2.42 2.76
N ALA A 52 13.88 -3.16 2.50
CA ALA A 52 13.83 -4.62 2.66
C ALA A 52 13.88 -5.29 1.29
N THR A 53 14.94 -6.01 0.98
CA THR A 53 15.13 -6.62 -0.33
C THR A 53 15.75 -8.02 -0.24
N ASP A 54 15.53 -8.83 -1.27
CA ASP A 54 16.15 -10.15 -1.49
C ASP A 54 17.19 -10.12 -2.62
N ASP A 55 17.55 -8.92 -3.09
CA ASP A 55 18.42 -8.75 -4.25
C ASP A 55 19.65 -7.90 -3.94
N ASP A 56 20.84 -8.44 -4.23
CA ASP A 56 22.12 -7.79 -3.94
C ASP A 56 22.33 -6.49 -4.75
N SER A 57 21.77 -6.40 -5.96
CA SER A 57 21.92 -5.19 -6.78
C SER A 57 21.10 -4.04 -6.23
N ILE A 58 19.86 -4.31 -5.79
CA ILE A 58 19.03 -3.33 -5.08
C ILE A 58 19.72 -2.94 -3.76
N ALA A 59 20.19 -3.92 -2.99
CA ALA A 59 20.85 -3.67 -1.72
C ALA A 59 22.04 -2.74 -1.88
N LYS A 60 22.94 -3.07 -2.82
CA LYS A 60 24.13 -2.26 -3.10
C LYS A 60 23.75 -0.84 -3.54
N LEU A 61 22.81 -0.70 -4.49
CA LEU A 61 22.37 0.61 -4.96
C LEU A 61 21.83 1.49 -3.82
N CYS A 62 20.98 0.91 -2.96
CA CYS A 62 20.39 1.63 -1.83
C CYS A 62 21.44 1.99 -0.76
N GLN A 63 22.40 1.09 -0.47
CA GLN A 63 23.49 1.34 0.48
C GLN A 63 24.43 2.45 -0.05
N ASP A 64 24.80 2.39 -1.34
CA ASP A 64 25.61 3.43 -1.98
C ASP A 64 24.92 4.80 -1.95
N TYR A 65 23.56 4.81 -1.92
CA TYR A 65 22.74 6.02 -1.76
C TYR A 65 22.57 6.47 -0.30
N GLY A 66 23.08 5.69 0.67
CA GLY A 66 23.04 6.01 2.10
C GLY A 66 21.82 5.48 2.86
N ALA A 67 21.04 4.58 2.28
CA ALA A 67 19.89 3.95 2.94
C ALA A 67 20.31 2.72 3.78
N ALA A 68 19.66 2.51 4.91
CA ALA A 68 19.78 1.26 5.66
C ALA A 68 19.03 0.14 4.93
N VAL A 69 19.71 -0.99 4.69
CA VAL A 69 19.16 -2.13 3.94
C VAL A 69 19.13 -3.37 4.83
N ILE A 70 18.05 -4.11 4.75
CA ILE A 70 17.87 -5.40 5.41
C ILE A 70 17.63 -6.44 4.32
N MET A 71 18.52 -7.44 4.26
CA MET A 71 18.34 -8.58 3.38
C MET A 71 17.29 -9.53 3.96
N THR A 72 16.38 -9.99 3.11
CA THR A 72 15.22 -10.83 3.48
C THR A 72 15.13 -12.06 2.60
N ASP A 73 14.37 -13.08 3.04
CA ASP A 73 14.17 -14.31 2.28
C ASP A 73 13.49 -14.01 0.93
N PRO A 74 14.00 -14.57 -0.20
CA PRO A 74 13.39 -14.42 -1.52
C PRO A 74 12.05 -15.16 -1.70
N ASN A 75 11.69 -16.06 -0.77
CA ASN A 75 10.51 -16.92 -0.87
C ASN A 75 9.28 -16.36 -0.18
N HIS A 76 9.30 -15.12 0.30
CA HIS A 76 8.12 -14.51 0.88
C HIS A 76 6.95 -14.47 -0.09
N ALA A 77 5.79 -14.95 0.36
CA ALA A 77 4.57 -14.97 -0.42
C ALA A 77 4.01 -13.55 -0.64
N SER A 78 4.19 -12.65 0.34
CA SER A 78 3.63 -11.31 0.33
C SER A 78 4.61 -10.23 0.83
N GLY A 79 4.26 -8.96 0.61
CA GLY A 79 4.97 -7.82 1.17
C GLY A 79 4.89 -7.81 2.71
N THR A 80 3.74 -8.18 3.27
CA THR A 80 3.54 -8.24 4.72
C THR A 80 4.41 -9.30 5.39
N ASP A 81 4.63 -10.47 4.76
CA ASP A 81 5.56 -11.50 5.26
C ASP A 81 7.00 -10.95 5.32
N ARG A 82 7.42 -10.16 4.32
CA ARG A 82 8.74 -9.50 4.30
C ARG A 82 8.88 -8.50 5.43
N LEU A 83 7.84 -7.68 5.69
CA LEU A 83 7.83 -6.76 6.82
C LEU A 83 7.90 -7.48 8.17
N ALA A 84 7.23 -8.63 8.29
CA ALA A 84 7.28 -9.46 9.48
C ALA A 84 8.69 -10.02 9.75
N GLU A 85 9.41 -10.44 8.71
CA GLU A 85 10.81 -10.85 8.81
C GLU A 85 11.69 -9.69 9.27
N VAL A 86 11.55 -8.50 8.67
CA VAL A 86 12.29 -7.31 9.09
C VAL A 86 12.08 -7.01 10.57
N ALA A 87 10.81 -7.00 11.03
CA ALA A 87 10.48 -6.74 12.44
C ALA A 87 11.14 -7.76 13.38
N ARG A 88 11.18 -9.04 12.97
CA ARG A 88 11.86 -10.12 13.71
C ARG A 88 13.36 -9.94 13.74
N LEU A 89 14.00 -9.66 12.59
CA LEU A 89 15.46 -9.48 12.49
C LEU A 89 15.94 -8.28 13.30
N GLN A 90 15.17 -7.22 13.34
CA GLN A 90 15.46 -6.00 14.08
C GLN A 90 15.01 -6.06 15.55
N GLN A 91 14.34 -7.15 15.96
CA GLN A 91 13.84 -7.35 17.33
C GLN A 91 12.95 -6.19 17.82
N TRP A 92 12.11 -5.64 16.93
CA TRP A 92 11.21 -4.53 17.28
C TRP A 92 10.20 -4.93 18.34
N SER A 93 9.86 -3.97 19.20
CA SER A 93 8.84 -4.16 20.24
C SER A 93 7.46 -4.38 19.63
N THR A 94 6.65 -5.24 20.25
CA THR A 94 5.25 -5.47 19.87
C THR A 94 4.41 -4.20 19.84
N GLU A 95 4.80 -3.19 20.59
CA GLU A 95 4.13 -1.89 20.69
C GLU A 95 4.54 -0.92 19.55
N ASP A 96 5.61 -1.24 18.80
CA ASP A 96 6.06 -0.39 17.72
C ASP A 96 5.16 -0.51 16.50
N ILE A 97 5.28 0.47 15.61
CA ILE A 97 4.51 0.57 14.37
C ILE A 97 5.46 0.41 13.17
N VAL A 98 5.04 -0.39 12.20
CA VAL A 98 5.68 -0.49 10.89
C VAL A 98 4.82 0.23 9.86
N ILE A 99 5.40 1.20 9.18
CA ILE A 99 4.80 1.92 8.06
C ILE A 99 5.31 1.27 6.79
N ASN A 100 4.41 0.74 5.97
CA ASN A 100 4.76 0.17 4.68
C ASN A 100 4.64 1.22 3.57
N MET A 101 5.75 1.54 2.95
CA MET A 101 5.81 2.41 1.79
C MET A 101 6.27 1.59 0.58
N GLN A 102 5.39 1.37 -0.38
CA GLN A 102 5.65 0.50 -1.51
C GLN A 102 6.79 1.02 -2.39
N GLY A 103 7.68 0.10 -2.83
CA GLY A 103 8.83 0.44 -3.67
C GLY A 103 8.48 0.88 -5.10
N ASP A 104 7.21 0.87 -5.47
CA ASP A 104 6.65 1.27 -6.76
C ASP A 104 5.76 2.52 -6.70
N GLU A 105 5.76 3.21 -5.56
CA GLU A 105 5.02 4.46 -5.34
C GLU A 105 5.98 5.65 -5.14
N PRO A 106 6.71 6.09 -6.18
CA PRO A 106 7.73 7.13 -6.06
C PRO A 106 7.18 8.52 -5.74
N LEU A 107 5.86 8.71 -5.86
CA LEU A 107 5.18 9.99 -5.66
C LEU A 107 4.24 10.00 -4.45
N VAL A 108 4.31 9.01 -3.56
CA VAL A 108 3.42 8.95 -2.40
C VAL A 108 3.57 10.21 -1.52
N PRO A 109 2.47 10.94 -1.23
CA PRO A 109 2.53 12.13 -0.39
C PRO A 109 2.83 11.80 1.07
N ALA A 110 3.71 12.56 1.71
CA ALA A 110 4.02 12.40 3.12
C ALA A 110 2.79 12.60 4.03
N GLY A 111 1.82 13.41 3.59
CA GLY A 111 0.55 13.62 4.29
C GLY A 111 -0.27 12.35 4.43
N LEU A 112 -0.33 11.48 3.40
CA LEU A 112 -1.02 10.19 3.47
C LEU A 112 -0.31 9.21 4.42
N ILE A 113 1.03 9.19 4.42
CA ILE A 113 1.81 8.40 5.36
C ILE A 113 1.57 8.84 6.79
N LYS A 114 1.52 10.15 7.02
CA LYS A 114 1.15 10.73 8.32
C LYS A 114 -0.26 10.31 8.72
N GLN A 115 -1.24 10.46 7.82
CA GLN A 115 -2.64 10.15 8.07
C GLN A 115 -2.84 8.68 8.48
N VAL A 116 -2.27 7.72 7.74
CA VAL A 116 -2.42 6.28 8.05
C VAL A 116 -1.75 5.92 9.39
N THR A 117 -0.61 6.54 9.68
CA THR A 117 0.11 6.33 10.95
C THR A 117 -0.70 6.87 12.13
N GLU A 118 -1.20 8.10 12.06
CA GLU A 118 -2.02 8.71 13.10
C GLU A 118 -3.36 7.96 13.29
N LEU A 119 -3.96 7.47 12.20
CA LEU A 119 -5.17 6.66 12.26
C LEU A 119 -4.95 5.40 13.11
N LEU A 120 -3.85 4.67 12.90
CA LEU A 120 -3.53 3.48 13.70
C LEU A 120 -3.26 3.83 15.16
N LEU A 121 -2.58 4.95 15.43
CA LEU A 121 -2.33 5.43 16.79
C LEU A 121 -3.63 5.74 17.55
N GLN A 122 -4.62 6.32 16.88
CA GLN A 122 -5.92 6.66 17.45
C GLN A 122 -6.81 5.43 17.66
N LYS A 123 -6.70 4.42 16.79
CA LYS A 123 -7.52 3.20 16.78
C LYS A 123 -6.84 2.05 17.53
N LYS A 124 -6.88 2.10 18.86
CA LYS A 124 -6.17 1.13 19.71
C LYS A 124 -6.62 -0.33 19.53
N ASP A 125 -7.88 -0.54 19.16
CA ASP A 125 -8.47 -1.87 18.91
C ASP A 125 -8.20 -2.41 17.50
N CYS A 126 -7.57 -1.60 16.62
CA CYS A 126 -7.16 -2.01 15.29
C CYS A 126 -5.68 -2.40 15.28
N VAL A 127 -5.37 -3.44 14.54
CA VAL A 127 -4.00 -3.97 14.41
C VAL A 127 -3.26 -3.43 13.18
N MET A 128 -4.03 -2.87 12.26
CA MET A 128 -3.58 -2.30 10.98
C MET A 128 -4.44 -1.08 10.64
N ALA A 129 -3.87 -0.14 9.90
CA ALA A 129 -4.60 0.96 9.29
C ALA A 129 -4.27 1.06 7.80
N THR A 130 -5.24 1.55 7.02
CA THR A 130 -5.11 1.84 5.60
C THR A 130 -5.99 3.03 5.21
N LEU A 131 -5.92 3.44 3.94
CA LEU A 131 -6.69 4.54 3.39
C LEU A 131 -7.53 4.10 2.19
N ALA A 132 -8.53 4.90 1.85
CA ALA A 132 -9.36 4.70 0.68
C ALA A 132 -9.74 6.03 0.04
N GLU A 133 -10.02 6.02 -1.25
CA GLU A 133 -10.52 7.17 -2.00
C GLU A 133 -11.92 6.89 -2.57
N PRO A 134 -12.79 7.91 -2.67
CA PRO A 134 -14.06 7.76 -3.35
C PRO A 134 -13.86 7.42 -4.83
N ILE A 135 -14.58 6.42 -5.33
CA ILE A 135 -14.61 6.11 -6.76
C ILE A 135 -15.56 7.08 -7.45
N GLN A 136 -15.10 7.68 -8.56
CA GLN A 136 -15.85 8.71 -9.28
C GLN A 136 -16.61 8.16 -10.49
N SER A 137 -16.09 7.09 -11.13
CA SER A 137 -16.68 6.55 -12.36
C SER A 137 -17.16 5.12 -12.20
N VAL A 138 -18.18 4.76 -12.97
CA VAL A 138 -18.67 3.37 -13.05
C VAL A 138 -17.61 2.45 -13.66
N GLU A 139 -16.83 2.94 -14.64
CA GLU A 139 -15.76 2.18 -15.25
C GLU A 139 -14.72 1.76 -14.20
N GLU A 140 -14.26 2.69 -13.36
CA GLU A 140 -13.34 2.40 -12.26
C GLU A 140 -13.96 1.41 -11.26
N PHE A 141 -15.24 1.60 -10.92
CA PHE A 141 -15.95 0.74 -9.97
C PHE A 141 -16.06 -0.72 -10.45
N LEU A 142 -16.27 -0.94 -11.74
CA LEU A 142 -16.40 -2.28 -12.32
C LEU A 142 -15.06 -2.96 -12.59
N ARG A 143 -13.95 -2.21 -12.58
CA ARG A 143 -12.61 -2.73 -12.91
C ARG A 143 -12.08 -3.66 -11.80
N PRO A 144 -11.78 -4.96 -12.07
CA PRO A 144 -11.29 -5.89 -11.05
C PRO A 144 -9.88 -5.56 -10.52
N SER A 145 -9.07 -4.80 -11.27
CA SER A 145 -7.76 -4.34 -10.79
C SER A 145 -7.87 -3.25 -9.72
N VAL A 146 -8.99 -2.55 -9.65
CA VAL A 146 -9.33 -1.61 -8.59
C VAL A 146 -9.94 -2.39 -7.44
N VAL A 147 -9.28 -2.43 -6.30
CA VAL A 147 -9.81 -3.09 -5.10
C VAL A 147 -10.81 -2.15 -4.43
N LYS A 148 -12.06 -2.62 -4.29
CA LYS A 148 -13.09 -1.88 -3.55
C LYS A 148 -13.03 -2.23 -2.07
N VAL A 149 -13.48 -1.30 -1.23
CA VAL A 149 -13.60 -1.50 0.20
C VAL A 149 -14.88 -0.89 0.74
N VAL A 150 -15.51 -1.62 1.64
CA VAL A 150 -16.65 -1.12 2.43
C VAL A 150 -16.21 -0.93 3.87
N LYS A 151 -16.68 0.16 4.51
CA LYS A 151 -16.32 0.54 5.87
C LYS A 151 -17.55 0.84 6.72
N ASN A 152 -17.44 0.64 8.02
CA ASN A 152 -18.49 1.00 8.98
C ASN A 152 -18.37 2.48 9.43
N ALA A 153 -19.35 2.92 10.24
CA ALA A 153 -19.37 4.27 10.80
C ALA A 153 -18.23 4.54 11.80
N HIS A 154 -17.55 3.50 12.27
CA HIS A 154 -16.42 3.60 13.18
C HIS A 154 -15.07 3.68 12.45
N LYS A 155 -15.07 3.90 11.12
CA LYS A 155 -13.85 3.89 10.30
C LYS A 155 -13.08 2.56 10.41
N GLU A 156 -13.80 1.45 10.33
CA GLU A 156 -13.22 0.11 10.27
C GLU A 156 -13.63 -0.55 8.95
N ALA A 157 -12.70 -1.24 8.30
CA ALA A 157 -12.98 -1.99 7.08
C ALA A 157 -13.86 -3.21 7.41
N LEU A 158 -14.92 -3.39 6.63
CA LEU A 158 -15.80 -4.55 6.72
C LEU A 158 -15.38 -5.66 5.76
N TYR A 159 -15.01 -5.27 4.53
CA TYR A 159 -14.54 -6.21 3.52
C TYR A 159 -13.83 -5.49 2.37
N PHE A 160 -12.88 -6.18 1.75
CA PHE A 160 -12.18 -5.75 0.53
C PHE A 160 -12.50 -6.74 -0.59
N SER A 161 -12.76 -6.25 -1.80
CA SER A 161 -13.06 -7.11 -2.93
C SER A 161 -12.65 -6.51 -4.27
N ARG A 162 -12.30 -7.39 -5.21
CA ARG A 162 -12.18 -7.03 -6.63
C ARG A 162 -13.52 -6.90 -7.31
N ALA A 163 -14.58 -7.54 -6.76
CA ALA A 163 -15.94 -7.36 -7.21
C ALA A 163 -16.46 -5.93 -6.92
N PRO A 164 -17.47 -5.45 -7.67
CA PRO A 164 -18.12 -4.18 -7.38
C PRO A 164 -18.90 -4.23 -6.07
N ILE A 165 -18.39 -3.60 -5.02
CA ILE A 165 -19.03 -3.41 -3.71
C ILE A 165 -18.93 -1.94 -3.27
N PRO A 166 -19.95 -1.37 -2.56
CA PRO A 166 -21.27 -1.98 -2.27
C PRO A 166 -22.16 -2.07 -3.50
N CYS A 167 -23.13 -2.99 -3.48
CA CYS A 167 -24.17 -3.03 -4.50
C CYS A 167 -25.26 -1.99 -4.16
N ASP A 168 -25.48 -1.02 -5.06
CA ASP A 168 -26.64 -0.15 -4.96
C ASP A 168 -27.82 -0.79 -5.68
N ARG A 169 -28.81 -1.23 -4.91
CA ARG A 169 -29.99 -1.90 -5.43
C ARG A 169 -30.82 -1.03 -6.40
N HIS A 170 -30.72 0.28 -6.29
CA HIS A 170 -31.55 1.22 -7.02
C HIS A 170 -30.87 1.81 -8.26
N THR A 171 -29.57 1.50 -8.47
CA THR A 171 -28.86 1.98 -9.66
C THR A 171 -29.06 1.04 -10.86
N ALA A 172 -28.87 1.59 -12.06
CA ALA A 172 -28.92 0.86 -13.32
C ALA A 172 -27.88 -0.28 -13.43
N LEU A 173 -26.90 -0.36 -12.52
CA LEU A 173 -25.91 -1.44 -12.43
C LEU A 173 -26.54 -2.81 -12.16
N LEU A 174 -27.77 -2.84 -11.66
CA LEU A 174 -28.56 -4.05 -11.42
C LEU A 174 -29.53 -4.38 -12.56
N THR A 175 -29.65 -3.50 -13.53
CA THR A 175 -30.50 -3.73 -14.70
C THR A 175 -29.65 -4.20 -15.88
N GLU A 176 -30.22 -5.03 -16.78
CA GLU A 176 -29.56 -5.50 -18.00
C GLU A 176 -29.33 -4.37 -19.03
N GLN A 177 -29.46 -3.11 -18.62
CA GLN A 177 -29.26 -1.97 -19.50
C GLN A 177 -27.78 -1.64 -19.66
N PRO A 178 -27.34 -1.19 -20.84
CA PRO A 178 -25.97 -0.74 -21.04
C PRO A 178 -25.63 0.37 -20.05
N ILE A 179 -24.43 0.29 -19.46
CA ILE A 179 -23.88 1.35 -18.63
C ILE A 179 -23.79 2.59 -19.51
N SER A 180 -24.52 3.64 -19.15
CA SER A 180 -24.43 4.94 -19.82
C SER A 180 -23.48 5.86 -19.03
N ASP A 181 -22.87 6.84 -19.71
CA ASP A 181 -22.00 7.85 -19.09
C ASP A 181 -22.71 8.71 -18.02
N GLU A 182 -24.03 8.61 -17.92
CA GLU A 182 -24.86 9.27 -16.90
C GLU A 182 -24.85 8.51 -15.56
N ASN A 183 -24.35 7.28 -15.51
CA ASN A 183 -24.29 6.48 -14.30
C ASN A 183 -23.03 6.78 -13.51
N SER A 184 -23.17 7.42 -12.37
CA SER A 184 -22.08 7.58 -11.39
C SER A 184 -21.86 6.30 -10.58
N ALA A 185 -20.66 6.10 -10.05
CA ALA A 185 -20.42 5.05 -9.07
C ALA A 185 -21.36 5.21 -7.86
N PRO A 186 -21.72 4.09 -7.17
CA PRO A 186 -22.56 4.17 -5.99
C PRO A 186 -22.00 5.11 -4.95
N LYS A 187 -22.85 5.86 -4.27
CA LYS A 187 -22.43 6.63 -3.10
C LYS A 187 -21.77 5.68 -2.09
N ASN A 188 -20.66 6.08 -1.53
CA ASN A 188 -19.85 5.25 -0.62
C ASN A 188 -19.11 4.06 -1.29
N ALA A 189 -18.95 4.08 -2.61
CA ALA A 189 -17.98 3.23 -3.28
C ALA A 189 -16.57 3.84 -3.09
N TYR A 190 -15.65 3.05 -2.53
CA TYR A 190 -14.27 3.46 -2.27
C TYR A 190 -13.30 2.50 -2.92
N ARG A 191 -12.24 3.03 -3.52
CA ARG A 191 -11.05 2.25 -3.88
C ARG A 191 -10.09 2.21 -2.69
N HIS A 192 -9.57 1.05 -2.42
CA HIS A 192 -8.54 0.84 -1.42
C HIS A 192 -7.18 1.35 -1.93
N LEU A 193 -6.43 2.01 -1.05
CA LEU A 193 -5.05 2.44 -1.31
C LEU A 193 -4.07 1.50 -0.62
N GLY A 194 -3.01 1.11 -1.33
CA GLY A 194 -1.98 0.19 -0.84
C GLY A 194 -1.03 0.78 0.22
N ILE A 195 -1.47 1.79 0.95
CA ILE A 195 -0.70 2.44 2.02
C ILE A 195 -1.13 1.86 3.36
N TYR A 196 -0.17 1.39 4.16
CA TYR A 196 -0.47 0.67 5.38
C TYR A 196 0.42 1.09 6.56
N ALA A 197 -0.17 1.06 7.74
CA ALA A 197 0.56 1.02 9.01
C ALA A 197 0.12 -0.23 9.78
N TYR A 198 1.08 -0.93 10.38
CA TYR A 198 0.87 -2.17 11.12
C TYR A 198 1.39 -2.04 12.54
N ARG A 199 0.75 -2.69 13.51
CA ARG A 199 1.40 -2.99 14.78
C ARG A 199 2.37 -4.15 14.61
N VAL A 200 3.55 -4.08 15.21
CA VAL A 200 4.52 -5.19 15.17
C VAL A 200 3.91 -6.47 15.72
N SER A 201 3.03 -6.39 16.73
CA SER A 201 2.29 -7.53 17.27
C SER A 201 1.46 -8.27 16.21
N LEU A 202 0.89 -7.56 15.22
CA LEU A 202 0.22 -8.19 14.08
C LEU A 202 1.22 -8.92 13.18
N LEU A 203 2.32 -8.27 12.81
CA LEU A 203 3.31 -8.85 11.88
C LEU A 203 3.88 -10.16 12.41
N GLN A 204 4.12 -10.26 13.72
CA GLN A 204 4.57 -11.49 14.37
C GLN A 204 3.55 -12.62 14.26
N GLN A 205 2.26 -12.32 14.32
CA GLN A 205 1.19 -13.30 14.16
C GLN A 205 0.95 -13.64 12.68
N PHE A 206 0.98 -12.65 11.80
CA PHE A 206 0.72 -12.80 10.38
C PHE A 206 1.64 -13.83 9.72
N SER A 207 2.91 -13.84 10.07
CA SER A 207 3.93 -14.73 9.51
C SER A 207 3.71 -16.22 9.84
N VAL A 208 2.90 -16.54 10.86
CA VAL A 208 2.59 -17.93 11.25
C VAL A 208 1.20 -18.39 10.82
N TRP A 209 0.36 -17.48 10.32
CA TRP A 209 -0.96 -17.83 9.80
C TRP A 209 -0.85 -18.40 8.39
N GLN A 210 -1.65 -19.42 8.13
CA GLN A 210 -1.87 -19.88 6.76
C GLN A 210 -2.72 -18.86 5.99
N GLN A 211 -2.54 -18.82 4.68
CA GLN A 211 -3.39 -18.02 3.81
C GLN A 211 -4.85 -18.46 3.94
N GLY A 212 -5.73 -17.48 4.17
CA GLY A 212 -7.16 -17.71 4.25
C GLY A 212 -7.81 -17.99 2.89
N GLU A 213 -9.03 -18.51 2.92
CA GLU A 213 -9.78 -18.81 1.68
C GLU A 213 -10.11 -17.53 0.90
N LEU A 214 -10.54 -16.47 1.59
CA LEU A 214 -10.87 -15.19 0.94
C LEU A 214 -9.61 -14.50 0.40
N GLU A 215 -8.50 -14.57 1.14
CA GLU A 215 -7.22 -14.06 0.65
C GLU A 215 -6.81 -14.73 -0.66
N GLN A 216 -6.94 -16.06 -0.75
CA GLN A 216 -6.58 -16.82 -1.95
C GLN A 216 -7.49 -16.50 -3.13
N LEU A 217 -8.81 -16.42 -2.90
CA LEU A 217 -9.80 -16.11 -3.93
C LEU A 217 -9.63 -14.71 -4.52
N GLU A 218 -9.49 -13.72 -3.66
CA GLU A 218 -9.40 -12.31 -4.05
C GLU A 218 -7.95 -11.88 -4.37
N SER A 219 -6.94 -12.68 -3.97
CA SER A 219 -5.53 -12.32 -3.99
C SER A 219 -5.29 -10.99 -3.26
N LEU A 220 -5.81 -10.88 -2.03
CA LEU A 220 -5.77 -9.70 -1.17
C LEU A 220 -5.32 -10.10 0.24
N GLU A 221 -4.05 -9.85 0.58
CA GLU A 221 -3.43 -10.29 1.84
C GLU A 221 -4.10 -9.71 3.11
N GLN A 222 -4.69 -8.51 3.03
CA GLN A 222 -5.40 -7.91 4.16
C GLN A 222 -6.67 -8.67 4.57
N LEU A 223 -7.21 -9.52 3.72
CA LEU A 223 -8.35 -10.38 4.06
C LEU A 223 -7.96 -11.42 5.11
N ARG A 224 -6.72 -11.92 5.14
CA ARG A 224 -6.22 -12.82 6.21
C ARG A 224 -6.46 -12.21 7.58
N ILE A 225 -6.26 -10.91 7.74
CA ILE A 225 -6.46 -10.20 9.01
C ILE A 225 -7.94 -10.22 9.41
N LEU A 226 -8.84 -9.94 8.47
CA LEU A 226 -10.28 -9.98 8.71
C LEU A 226 -10.79 -11.40 8.98
N GLU A 227 -10.25 -12.42 8.29
CA GLU A 227 -10.58 -13.83 8.51
C GLU A 227 -10.15 -14.32 9.90
N GLN A 228 -9.13 -13.70 10.50
CA GLN A 228 -8.74 -13.93 11.91
C GLN A 228 -9.58 -13.13 12.91
N GLY A 229 -10.61 -12.43 12.46
CA GLY A 229 -11.50 -11.63 13.32
C GLY A 229 -10.87 -10.35 13.84
N MET A 230 -9.72 -9.94 13.31
CA MET A 230 -9.06 -8.70 13.70
C MET A 230 -9.59 -7.50 12.92
N ARG A 231 -9.36 -6.29 13.45
CA ARG A 231 -9.91 -5.05 12.92
C ARG A 231 -8.84 -4.27 12.17
N ILE A 232 -9.24 -3.73 11.01
CA ILE A 232 -8.44 -2.83 10.19
C ILE A 232 -9.09 -1.46 10.23
N ALA A 233 -8.37 -0.45 10.70
CA ALA A 233 -8.81 0.94 10.60
C ALA A 233 -8.71 1.43 9.15
N ILE A 234 -9.70 2.23 8.71
CA ILE A 234 -9.70 2.80 7.37
C ILE A 234 -10.32 4.19 7.38
N ASP A 235 -9.66 5.13 6.72
CA ASP A 235 -10.21 6.48 6.54
C ASP A 235 -10.19 6.89 5.07
N THR A 236 -10.92 7.96 4.76
CA THR A 236 -10.83 8.58 3.44
C THR A 236 -9.53 9.38 3.35
N ALA A 237 -8.76 9.17 2.29
CA ALA A 237 -7.52 9.90 2.05
C ALA A 237 -7.77 11.42 2.02
N SER A 238 -6.89 12.16 2.69
CA SER A 238 -6.98 13.63 2.78
C SER A 238 -6.50 14.36 1.52
N GLU A 239 -5.75 13.65 0.68
CA GLU A 239 -5.23 14.11 -0.61
C GLU A 239 -5.16 12.94 -1.57
N LEU A 240 -5.04 13.21 -2.87
CA LEU A 240 -4.99 12.17 -3.89
C LEU A 240 -3.65 11.41 -3.83
N LEU A 241 -3.72 10.08 -3.95
CA LEU A 241 -2.54 9.26 -4.19
C LEU A 241 -2.27 9.24 -5.70
N PRO A 242 -1.14 9.80 -6.17
CA PRO A 242 -0.75 9.65 -7.57
C PRO A 242 -0.63 8.17 -7.94
N PRO A 243 -1.00 7.77 -9.16
CA PRO A 243 -0.86 6.39 -9.59
C PRO A 243 0.58 5.90 -9.48
N GLY A 244 0.78 4.73 -8.88
CA GLY A 244 2.07 4.03 -8.87
C GLY A 244 2.52 3.61 -10.26
N VAL A 245 3.68 2.96 -10.32
CA VAL A 245 4.26 2.45 -11.57
C VAL A 245 4.10 0.94 -11.62
N ASP A 246 3.23 0.44 -12.49
CA ASP A 246 2.96 -0.99 -12.64
C ASP A 246 3.27 -1.50 -14.06
N THR A 247 3.21 -0.63 -15.04
CA THR A 247 3.40 -0.90 -16.47
C THR A 247 4.44 0.03 -17.07
N GLN A 248 4.87 -0.28 -18.31
CA GLN A 248 5.76 0.61 -19.07
C GLN A 248 5.10 1.97 -19.33
N GLU A 249 3.78 1.99 -19.61
CA GLU A 249 3.02 3.22 -19.82
C GLU A 249 3.01 4.12 -18.57
N ASP A 250 2.95 3.52 -17.36
CA ASP A 250 3.07 4.30 -16.12
C ASP A 250 4.46 4.93 -15.99
N LEU A 251 5.51 4.19 -16.35
CA LEU A 251 6.88 4.68 -16.30
C LEU A 251 7.09 5.81 -17.33
N ASP A 252 6.61 5.63 -18.55
CA ASP A 252 6.70 6.61 -19.61
C ASP A 252 5.96 7.90 -19.22
N ARG A 253 4.75 7.78 -18.65
CA ARG A 253 4.00 8.91 -18.11
C ARG A 253 4.78 9.71 -17.06
N LEU A 254 5.51 9.05 -16.15
CA LEU A 254 6.34 9.76 -15.17
C LEU A 254 7.56 10.43 -15.81
N ASN A 255 8.12 9.83 -16.85
CA ASN A 255 9.23 10.45 -17.61
C ASN A 255 8.78 11.63 -18.47
N ASP A 256 7.49 11.71 -18.83
CA ASP A 256 6.91 12.85 -19.57
C ASP A 256 6.62 14.06 -18.66
N LEU A 257 6.48 13.86 -17.34
CA LEU A 257 6.33 14.96 -16.39
C LEU A 257 7.64 15.73 -16.25
N THR A 258 7.56 17.02 -15.97
CA THR A 258 8.74 17.79 -15.59
C THR A 258 9.21 17.43 -14.17
N LEU A 259 10.50 17.62 -13.87
CA LEU A 259 11.03 17.42 -12.52
C LEU A 259 10.29 18.25 -11.47
N SER A 260 9.81 19.45 -11.83
CA SER A 260 9.04 20.30 -10.92
C SER A 260 7.63 19.76 -10.62
N GLU A 261 7.05 18.97 -11.51
CA GLU A 261 5.78 18.26 -11.28
C GLU A 261 5.97 17.00 -10.44
N LEU A 262 7.08 16.28 -10.65
CA LEU A 262 7.44 15.11 -9.84
C LEU A 262 7.76 15.47 -8.37
N LEU A 263 8.24 16.68 -8.11
CA LEU A 263 8.65 17.12 -6.78
C LEU A 263 7.53 17.82 -5.97
N LYS A 264 6.37 18.02 -6.55
CA LYS A 264 5.19 18.54 -5.85
C LYS A 264 4.50 17.45 -5.03
#